data_9944b8804ba2cb2289920bf5a6ca312e
#
_entry.id   9944b8804ba2cb2289920bf5a6ca312e
#
_cell.length_a   1.000
_cell.length_b   1.000
_cell.length_c   1.000
_cell.angle_alpha   90.00
_cell.angle_beta   90.00
_cell.angle_gamma   90.00
#
_symmetry.space_group_name_H-M   'P 1'
#
loop_
_entity.id
_entity.type
_entity.pdbx_description
1 polymer ?
#
loop_
_entity_poly.entity_id
_entity_poly.type
_entity_poly.pdbx_seq_one_letter_code
_entity_poly.pdbx_strand_id
1 'polypeptide(L)'
;NKMLSCAGADRLQTGRRGAWGKPAGTVARVSIDQPLISIRSKDDKDVIAIVKEALRRAKYKFPRRQVILDSNKCGFTKFPKAEYIEKRHAGLFIDDGAKVKLRIPKGALTAENI
;
A
#
# COMPACT_ATOMS: atom_id res chain seq x y z
N ASN A 1 18.28 5.73 -3.97
CA ASN A 1 19.33 6.65 -4.28
C ASN A 1 20.58 5.89 -4.75
N LYS A 2 20.97 6.08 -5.99
CA LYS A 2 22.19 5.45 -6.52
C LYS A 2 23.40 6.26 -6.08
N MET A 3 24.25 5.67 -5.28
CA MET A 3 25.53 6.24 -4.91
C MET A 3 26.63 5.67 -5.80
N LEU A 4 27.58 6.49 -6.19
CA LEU A 4 28.79 6.03 -6.87
C LEU A 4 29.66 5.29 -5.87
N SER A 5 30.05 4.06 -6.21
CA SER A 5 30.83 3.16 -5.35
C SER A 5 32.08 2.61 -6.06
N CYS A 6 32.57 3.32 -7.06
CA CYS A 6 33.78 2.93 -7.81
C CYS A 6 35.01 3.73 -7.37
N ALA A 7 36.17 3.35 -7.85
CA ALA A 7 37.42 4.08 -7.64
C ALA A 7 37.25 5.55 -8.09
N GLY A 8 37.72 6.50 -7.30
CA GLY A 8 37.49 7.93 -7.50
C GLY A 8 36.12 8.45 -7.13
N ALA A 9 35.25 7.56 -6.60
CA ALA A 9 33.89 7.89 -6.20
C ALA A 9 33.83 8.98 -5.14
N ASP A 10 34.72 9.03 -4.18
CA ASP A 10 34.74 10.05 -3.13
C ASP A 10 34.87 11.46 -3.70
N ARG A 11 35.73 11.64 -4.68
CA ARG A 11 35.90 12.91 -5.34
C ARG A 11 34.67 13.36 -6.12
N LEU A 12 34.00 12.40 -6.77
CA LEU A 12 32.77 12.66 -7.52
C LEU A 12 31.51 12.66 -6.64
N GLN A 13 31.54 11.89 -5.56
CA GLN A 13 30.37 11.77 -4.64
C GLN A 13 30.19 12.98 -3.76
N THR A 14 31.24 13.72 -3.41
CA THR A 14 31.14 14.83 -2.45
C THR A 14 30.11 15.86 -2.87
N GLY A 15 30.08 16.25 -4.14
CA GLY A 15 29.04 17.11 -4.69
C GLY A 15 27.69 16.43 -4.95
N ARG A 16 27.67 15.09 -5.11
CA ARG A 16 26.47 14.30 -5.45
C ARG A 16 25.76 13.70 -4.24
N ARG A 17 26.40 13.64 -3.10
CA ARG A 17 25.79 13.22 -1.84
C ARG A 17 24.78 14.24 -1.29
N GLY A 18 24.69 15.42 -1.87
CA GLY A 18 23.87 16.49 -1.36
C GLY A 18 24.37 17.10 -0.05
N ALA A 19 25.67 16.91 0.26
CA ALA A 19 26.33 17.50 1.41
C ALA A 19 26.41 19.03 1.34
N TRP A 20 26.36 19.54 0.13
CA TRP A 20 26.44 20.97 -0.18
C TRP A 20 25.25 21.40 -1.03
N GLY A 21 24.62 22.48 -0.65
CA GLY A 21 23.58 23.12 -1.46
C GLY A 21 22.14 22.69 -1.11
N LYS A 22 21.27 22.85 -2.09
CA LYS A 22 19.83 22.60 -1.95
C LYS A 22 19.52 21.10 -2.06
N PRO A 23 18.41 20.64 -1.40
CA PRO A 23 17.96 19.27 -1.59
C PRO A 23 17.78 18.92 -3.07
N ALA A 24 18.28 17.76 -3.50
CA ALA A 24 18.21 17.31 -4.90
C ALA A 24 16.89 16.60 -5.24
N GLY A 25 16.05 16.31 -4.26
CA GLY A 25 14.78 15.62 -4.44
C GLY A 25 14.20 15.09 -3.14
N THR A 26 13.15 14.31 -3.28
CA THR A 26 12.47 13.65 -2.16
C THR A 26 12.77 12.17 -2.15
N VAL A 27 12.73 11.56 -0.97
CA VAL A 27 12.89 10.11 -0.77
C VAL A 27 11.71 9.56 0.00
N ALA A 28 11.35 8.33 -0.28
CA ALA A 28 10.39 7.56 0.51
C ALA A 28 11.16 6.53 1.35
N ARG A 29 10.92 6.54 2.65
CA ARG A 29 11.43 5.49 3.55
C ARG A 29 10.45 4.34 3.57
N VAL A 30 10.94 3.15 3.28
CA VAL A 30 10.14 1.93 3.21
C VAL A 30 10.71 0.93 4.20
N SER A 31 9.85 0.43 5.09
CA SER A 31 10.18 -0.64 6.03
C SER A 31 10.04 -2.01 5.37
N ILE A 32 10.58 -3.05 6.00
CA ILE A 32 10.36 -4.44 5.59
C ILE A 32 8.85 -4.74 5.71
N ASP A 33 8.31 -5.51 4.76
CA ASP A 33 6.89 -5.90 4.66
C ASP A 33 5.91 -4.74 4.45
N GLN A 34 6.39 -3.56 4.13
CA GLN A 34 5.53 -2.43 3.81
C GLN A 34 4.97 -2.56 2.38
N PRO A 35 3.63 -2.48 2.19
CA PRO A 35 3.03 -2.45 0.88
C PRO A 35 3.46 -1.20 0.09
N LEU A 36 3.95 -1.40 -1.14
CA LEU A 36 4.32 -0.32 -2.05
C LEU A 36 3.17 0.06 -2.96
N ILE A 37 2.53 -0.95 -3.57
CA ILE A 37 1.42 -0.79 -4.49
C ILE A 37 0.35 -1.81 -4.12
N SER A 38 -0.89 -1.36 -4.05
CA SER A 38 -2.06 -2.23 -3.87
C SER A 38 -3.05 -1.99 -5.00
N ILE A 39 -3.50 -3.07 -5.64
CA ILE A 39 -4.45 -3.03 -6.73
C ILE A 39 -5.72 -3.78 -6.33
N ARG A 40 -6.86 -3.15 -6.56
CA ARG A 40 -8.18 -3.77 -6.44
C ARG A 40 -8.70 -4.10 -7.83
N SER A 41 -9.11 -5.32 -8.04
CA SER A 41 -9.68 -5.80 -9.30
C SER A 41 -10.93 -6.63 -9.06
N LYS A 42 -11.62 -6.98 -10.13
CA LYS A 42 -12.64 -8.04 -10.09
C LYS A 42 -11.99 -9.38 -9.78
N ASP A 43 -12.77 -10.29 -9.19
CA ASP A 43 -12.32 -11.64 -8.81
C ASP A 43 -12.43 -12.63 -10.00
N ASP A 44 -11.99 -12.19 -11.16
CA ASP A 44 -11.92 -12.99 -12.40
C ASP A 44 -10.48 -13.46 -12.59
N LYS A 45 -10.30 -14.74 -12.91
CA LYS A 45 -8.97 -15.36 -13.08
C LYS A 45 -8.12 -14.64 -14.13
N ASP A 46 -8.75 -14.26 -15.24
CA ASP A 46 -8.07 -13.58 -16.35
C ASP A 46 -7.59 -12.18 -15.93
N VAL A 47 -8.44 -11.45 -15.22
CA VAL A 47 -8.10 -10.12 -14.72
C VAL A 47 -6.98 -10.19 -13.68
N ILE A 48 -7.03 -11.17 -12.79
CA ILE A 48 -5.98 -11.39 -11.79
C ILE A 48 -4.65 -11.72 -12.47
N ALA A 49 -4.65 -12.55 -13.52
CA ALA A 49 -3.44 -12.86 -14.27
C ALA A 49 -2.82 -11.61 -14.92
N ILE A 50 -3.64 -10.77 -15.52
CA ILE A 50 -3.20 -9.49 -16.12
C ILE A 50 -2.59 -8.58 -15.04
N VAL A 51 -3.25 -8.44 -13.91
CA VAL A 51 -2.77 -7.61 -12.79
C VAL A 51 -1.43 -8.12 -12.24
N LYS A 52 -1.30 -9.44 -12.07
CA LYS A 52 -0.03 -10.05 -11.62
C LYS A 52 1.11 -9.80 -12.60
N GLU A 53 0.84 -9.92 -13.89
CA GLU A 53 1.86 -9.64 -14.92
C GLU A 53 2.24 -8.14 -14.94
N ALA A 54 1.27 -7.25 -14.80
CA ALA A 54 1.54 -5.81 -14.69
C ALA A 54 2.42 -5.49 -13.47
N LEU A 55 2.11 -6.07 -12.31
CA LEU A 55 2.92 -5.92 -11.10
C LEU A 55 4.32 -6.53 -11.25
N ARG A 56 4.42 -7.69 -11.95
CA ARG A 56 5.72 -8.31 -12.25
C ARG A 56 6.62 -7.37 -13.05
N ARG A 57 6.07 -6.67 -14.02
CA ARG A 57 6.82 -5.66 -14.78
C ARG A 57 7.13 -4.42 -13.95
N ALA A 58 6.19 -3.96 -13.16
CA ALA A 58 6.36 -2.77 -12.33
C ALA A 58 7.45 -2.93 -11.28
N LYS A 59 7.61 -4.12 -10.68
CA LYS A 59 8.63 -4.35 -9.64
C LYS A 59 10.06 -4.09 -10.10
N TYR A 60 10.36 -4.23 -11.40
CA TYR A 60 11.70 -3.94 -11.93
C TYR A 60 12.03 -2.44 -11.95
N LYS A 61 11.07 -1.58 -11.73
CA LYS A 61 11.28 -0.13 -11.61
C LYS A 61 11.71 0.31 -10.22
N PHE A 62 11.55 -0.55 -9.23
CA PHE A 62 11.92 -0.28 -7.84
C PHE A 62 13.26 -0.92 -7.49
N PRO A 63 14.05 -0.30 -6.58
CA PRO A 63 15.26 -0.93 -6.06
C PRO A 63 14.87 -2.10 -5.14
N ARG A 64 15.80 -3.04 -4.98
CA ARG A 64 15.65 -4.21 -4.13
C ARG A 64 14.61 -5.23 -4.63
N ARG A 65 14.39 -6.28 -3.82
CA ARG A 65 13.46 -7.36 -4.11
C ARG A 65 12.07 -7.02 -3.60
N GLN A 66 11.06 -7.20 -4.45
CA GLN A 66 9.66 -7.10 -4.08
C GLN A 66 8.96 -8.43 -4.31
N VAL A 67 7.97 -8.72 -3.47
CA VAL A 67 7.13 -9.91 -3.55
C VAL A 67 5.70 -9.47 -3.88
N ILE A 68 5.05 -10.22 -4.76
CA ILE A 68 3.64 -10.02 -5.09
C ILE A 68 2.84 -10.97 -4.22
N LEU A 69 1.90 -10.43 -3.45
CA LEU A 69 1.04 -11.19 -2.55
C LEU A 69 -0.42 -11.00 -2.94
N ASP A 70 -1.18 -12.09 -2.90
CA ASP A 70 -2.63 -12.04 -2.98
C ASP A 70 -3.21 -11.82 -1.58
N SER A 71 -4.09 -10.84 -1.44
CA SER A 71 -4.74 -10.55 -0.16
C SER A 71 -6.04 -11.35 -0.03
N ASN A 72 -6.30 -11.91 1.14
CA ASN A 72 -7.58 -12.57 1.47
C ASN A 72 -8.68 -11.56 1.79
N LYS A 73 -8.34 -10.27 1.89
CA LYS A 73 -9.27 -9.21 2.26
C LYS A 73 -10.09 -8.78 1.05
N CYS A 74 -11.31 -8.34 1.30
CA CYS A 74 -12.19 -7.81 0.28
C CYS A 74 -11.73 -6.40 -0.15
N GLY A 75 -11.10 -6.30 -1.32
CA GLY A 75 -10.58 -5.04 -1.85
C GLY A 75 -9.62 -4.36 -0.88
N PHE A 76 -9.81 -3.07 -0.65
CA PHE A 76 -9.01 -2.27 0.29
C PHE A 76 -9.59 -2.24 1.71
N THR A 77 -10.55 -3.10 2.01
CA THR A 77 -11.14 -3.21 3.34
C THR A 77 -10.25 -4.02 4.29
N LYS A 78 -10.55 -3.95 5.57
CA LYS A 78 -9.85 -4.73 6.60
C LYS A 78 -10.41 -6.15 6.78
N PHE A 79 -11.53 -6.44 6.13
CA PHE A 79 -12.32 -7.66 6.37
C PHE A 79 -12.03 -8.73 5.31
N PRO A 80 -11.94 -10.01 5.70
CA PRO A 80 -11.94 -11.12 4.77
C PRO A 80 -13.24 -11.13 3.94
N LYS A 81 -13.20 -11.75 2.76
CA LYS A 81 -14.34 -11.75 1.82
C LYS A 81 -15.63 -12.32 2.44
N ALA A 82 -15.53 -13.43 3.16
CA ALA A 82 -16.68 -14.06 3.81
C ALA A 82 -17.33 -13.11 4.85
N GLU A 83 -16.54 -12.60 5.78
CA GLU A 83 -17.00 -11.66 6.81
C GLU A 83 -17.55 -10.35 6.21
N TYR A 84 -16.96 -9.90 5.13
CA TYR A 84 -17.45 -8.72 4.42
C TYR A 84 -18.87 -8.94 3.88
N ILE A 85 -19.13 -10.09 3.26
CA ILE A 85 -20.43 -10.43 2.70
C ILE A 85 -21.49 -10.50 3.80
N GLU A 86 -21.20 -11.19 4.91
CA GLU A 86 -22.11 -11.31 6.06
C GLU A 86 -22.48 -9.94 6.64
N LYS A 87 -21.48 -9.11 6.93
CA LYS A 87 -21.69 -7.77 7.49
C LYS A 87 -22.37 -6.83 6.51
N ARG A 88 -22.15 -7.02 5.21
CA ARG A 88 -22.84 -6.26 4.17
C ARG A 88 -24.32 -6.60 4.11
N HIS A 89 -24.67 -7.88 4.19
CA HIS A 89 -26.06 -8.33 4.26
C HIS A 89 -26.76 -7.86 5.55
N ALA A 90 -26.04 -7.82 6.65
CA ALA A 90 -26.54 -7.29 7.92
C ALA A 90 -26.69 -5.74 7.93
N GLY A 91 -26.29 -5.03 6.87
CA GLY A 91 -26.40 -3.58 6.78
C GLY A 91 -25.48 -2.80 7.73
N LEU A 92 -24.42 -3.43 8.21
CA LEU A 92 -23.49 -2.85 9.19
C LEU A 92 -22.41 -1.96 8.56
N PHE A 93 -22.33 -1.89 7.24
CA PHE A 93 -21.32 -1.09 6.55
C PHE A 93 -21.88 0.23 6.03
N ILE A 94 -21.06 1.25 6.19
CA ILE A 94 -21.24 2.56 5.56
C ILE A 94 -20.12 2.70 4.54
N ASP A 95 -20.47 2.98 3.30
CA ASP A 95 -19.48 3.17 2.22
C ASP A 95 -18.65 4.44 2.47
N ASP A 96 -17.33 4.30 2.32
CA ASP A 96 -16.36 5.36 2.50
C ASP A 96 -15.33 5.30 1.36
N GLY A 97 -15.75 5.69 0.17
CA GLY A 97 -14.95 5.61 -1.06
C GLY A 97 -14.56 4.16 -1.38
N ALA A 98 -13.26 3.89 -1.44
CA ALA A 98 -12.74 2.54 -1.69
C ALA A 98 -12.72 1.63 -0.45
N LYS A 99 -13.08 2.17 0.71
CA LYS A 99 -13.12 1.48 1.99
C LYS A 99 -14.53 1.47 2.55
N VAL A 100 -14.73 0.78 3.66
CA VAL A 100 -15.99 0.76 4.41
C VAL A 100 -15.73 1.08 5.87
N LYS A 101 -16.70 1.74 6.51
CA LYS A 101 -16.76 1.95 7.94
C LYS A 101 -17.77 1.01 8.55
N LEU A 102 -17.45 0.42 9.68
CA LEU A 102 -18.38 -0.41 10.43
C LEU A 102 -19.30 0.49 11.25
N ARG A 103 -20.61 0.29 11.08
CA ARG A 103 -21.64 0.93 11.91
C ARG A 103 -21.72 0.18 13.22
N ILE A 104 -21.12 0.71 14.26
CA ILE A 104 -21.21 0.17 15.61
C ILE A 104 -22.31 0.94 16.34
N PRO A 105 -23.35 0.28 16.83
CA PRO A 105 -24.34 0.94 17.68
C PRO A 105 -23.66 1.41 18.98
N LYS A 106 -23.75 2.69 19.27
CA LYS A 106 -23.19 3.27 20.49
C LYS A 106 -24.11 3.19 21.70
N GLY A 107 -25.27 2.57 21.53
CA GLY A 107 -26.32 2.53 22.55
C GLY A 107 -27.11 3.84 22.64
N ALA A 108 -27.98 3.94 23.62
CA ALA A 108 -28.72 5.16 23.93
C ALA A 108 -27.77 6.20 24.52
N LEU A 109 -27.97 7.47 24.17
CA LEU A 109 -27.26 8.57 24.79
C LEU A 109 -27.73 8.73 26.23
N THR A 110 -26.94 8.27 27.18
CA THR A 110 -27.10 8.50 28.60
C THR A 110 -26.17 9.61 29.05
N ALA A 111 -26.50 10.28 30.15
CA ALA A 111 -25.66 11.35 30.70
C ALA A 111 -24.20 10.91 30.99
N GLU A 112 -23.98 9.62 31.17
CA GLU A 112 -22.65 9.03 31.38
C GLU A 112 -21.83 8.87 30.08
N ASN A 113 -22.47 9.01 28.90
CA ASN A 113 -21.85 8.82 27.57
C ASN A 113 -21.66 10.14 26.81
N ILE A 114 -21.95 11.25 27.46
CA ILE A 114 -21.70 12.62 26.98
C ILE A 114 -20.48 13.16 27.71
#